data_31415e954e5037d6c088ca51c2fcff35
#
_entry.id   31415e954e5037d6c088ca51c2fcff35
#
_cell.length_a   1.000
_cell.length_b   1.000
_cell.length_c   1.000
_cell.angle_alpha   90.00
_cell.angle_beta   90.00
_cell.angle_gamma   90.00
#
_symmetry.space_group_name_H-M   'P 1'
#
loop_
_entity.id
_entity.type
_entity.pdbx_description
1 polymer ?
#
loop_
_entity_poly.entity_id
_entity_poly.type
_entity_poly.pdbx_seq_one_letter_code
_entity_poly.pdbx_strand_id
1 'polypeptide(L)'
;LPFWASCTSKYKIEGTSSVNSLDGKMLYLKSLRDGEWVKLDSAEVVHGLFSMKGKIDSVQMVTLYMDEESIMPIVLESGKITVTISNTDLKAVGTSLNNALYEFISKRNQLEESIGELEQKETRMVLDGGDLDEIHGQLVVEGDSLMKAMNQYVKTFISDNYENVLGP
;
A
#
# COMPACT_ATOMS: atom_id res chain seq x y z
N LEU A 1 41.70 0.14 19.18
CA LEU A 1 40.47 0.90 18.86
C LEU A 1 39.63 0.04 17.93
N PRO A 2 38.40 -0.38 18.30
CA PRO A 2 37.53 -1.09 17.38
C PRO A 2 37.00 -0.11 16.33
N PHE A 3 37.35 -0.34 15.07
CA PHE A 3 36.65 0.30 13.95
C PHE A 3 35.23 -0.24 13.87
N TRP A 4 34.28 0.55 14.30
CA TRP A 4 32.87 0.31 14.02
C TRP A 4 32.68 0.63 12.55
N ALA A 5 32.65 -0.40 11.71
CA ALA A 5 32.17 -0.28 10.34
C ALA A 5 30.70 0.02 10.40
N SER A 6 30.31 1.27 10.27
CA SER A 6 28.94 1.65 10.03
C SER A 6 28.53 1.03 8.69
N CYS A 7 27.82 -0.09 8.73
CA CYS A 7 27.19 -0.68 7.56
C CYS A 7 26.09 0.28 7.10
N THR A 8 26.42 1.18 6.19
CA THR A 8 25.45 2.08 5.57
C THR A 8 24.53 1.23 4.69
N SER A 9 23.29 1.08 5.09
CA SER A 9 22.27 0.39 4.29
C SER A 9 21.92 1.21 3.06
N LYS A 10 21.71 0.52 1.92
CA LYS A 10 21.40 1.15 0.63
C LYS A 10 20.08 0.61 0.12
N TYR A 11 19.25 1.51 -0.43
CA TYR A 11 18.05 1.15 -1.16
C TYR A 11 18.25 1.39 -2.66
N LYS A 12 17.51 0.65 -3.45
CA LYS A 12 17.31 0.87 -4.88
C LYS A 12 15.84 0.66 -5.22
N ILE A 13 15.17 1.70 -5.69
CA ILE A 13 13.83 1.62 -6.23
C ILE A 13 13.95 1.53 -7.75
N GLU A 14 13.32 0.53 -8.34
CA GLU A 14 13.11 0.42 -9.79
C GLU A 14 11.60 0.39 -10.05
N GLY A 15 11.11 1.37 -10.79
CA GLY A 15 9.70 1.54 -11.03
C GLY A 15 9.32 1.44 -12.50
N THR A 16 8.12 0.90 -12.73
CA THR A 16 7.46 0.86 -14.02
C THR A 16 6.09 1.51 -13.91
N SER A 17 5.70 2.29 -14.92
CA SER A 17 4.37 2.88 -15.03
C SER A 17 3.77 2.62 -16.39
N SER A 18 2.53 2.14 -16.42
CA SER A 18 1.69 2.07 -17.61
C SER A 18 0.73 3.26 -17.75
N VAL A 19 0.80 4.22 -16.82
CA VAL A 19 -0.04 5.43 -16.81
C VAL A 19 0.63 6.49 -17.68
N ASN A 20 0.07 6.74 -18.85
CA ASN A 20 0.66 7.65 -19.86
C ASN A 20 0.85 9.09 -19.33
N SER A 21 0.00 9.56 -18.42
CA SER A 21 0.10 10.90 -17.83
C SER A 21 1.29 11.08 -16.89
N LEU A 22 1.94 9.99 -16.49
CA LEU A 22 3.16 10.03 -15.67
C LEU A 22 4.43 10.18 -16.50
N ASP A 23 4.40 9.88 -17.79
CA ASP A 23 5.60 10.00 -18.62
C ASP A 23 6.05 11.46 -18.74
N GLY A 24 7.32 11.71 -18.54
CA GLY A 24 7.90 13.06 -18.43
C GLY A 24 7.63 13.80 -17.11
N LYS A 25 6.97 13.15 -16.13
CA LYS A 25 6.72 13.75 -14.81
C LYS A 25 7.80 13.39 -13.80
N MET A 26 8.03 14.33 -12.87
CA MET A 26 8.89 14.08 -11.71
C MET A 26 8.11 13.37 -10.61
N LEU A 27 8.67 12.28 -10.13
CA LEU A 27 8.21 11.61 -8.92
C LEU A 27 9.12 12.00 -7.75
N TYR A 28 8.53 12.16 -6.57
CA TYR A 28 9.21 12.54 -5.35
C TYR A 28 8.98 11.52 -4.25
N LEU A 29 10.05 11.11 -3.60
CA LEU A 29 9.99 10.30 -2.40
C LEU A 29 10.01 11.22 -1.19
N LYS A 30 8.94 11.24 -0.40
CA LYS A 30 8.78 12.12 0.75
C LYS A 30 8.57 11.30 2.04
N SER A 31 9.17 11.76 3.13
CA SER A 31 8.97 11.25 4.50
C SER A 31 8.30 12.30 5.37
N LEU A 32 7.40 11.89 6.25
CA LEU A 32 6.82 12.78 7.24
C LEU A 32 7.78 12.87 8.44
N ARG A 33 8.28 14.07 8.73
CA ARG A 33 9.18 14.35 9.88
C ARG A 33 8.66 15.57 10.62
N ASP A 34 8.42 15.43 11.90
CA ASP A 34 7.92 16.52 12.77
C ASP A 34 6.68 17.24 12.21
N GLY A 35 5.80 16.50 11.53
CA GLY A 35 4.58 17.03 10.91
C GLY A 35 4.77 17.66 9.53
N GLU A 36 5.98 17.68 8.97
CA GLU A 36 6.29 18.23 7.66
C GLU A 36 6.76 17.14 6.67
N TRP A 37 6.37 17.29 5.39
CA TRP A 37 6.84 16.42 4.32
C TRP A 37 8.21 16.84 3.82
N VAL A 38 9.19 15.98 4.04
CA VAL A 38 10.59 16.18 3.61
C VAL A 38 10.87 15.33 2.40
N LYS A 39 11.35 15.96 1.31
CA LYS A 39 11.81 15.25 0.12
C LYS A 39 13.13 14.53 0.40
N LEU A 40 13.16 13.23 0.12
CA LEU A 40 14.35 12.40 0.26
C LEU A 40 15.04 12.13 -1.08
N ASP A 41 14.26 11.91 -2.14
CA ASP A 41 14.76 11.56 -3.47
C ASP A 41 13.76 11.98 -4.55
N SER A 42 14.18 11.96 -5.80
CA SER A 42 13.29 12.20 -6.95
C SER A 42 13.82 11.55 -8.22
N ALA A 43 12.92 11.23 -9.14
CA ALA A 43 13.25 10.71 -10.46
C ALA A 43 12.20 11.12 -11.49
N GLU A 44 12.62 11.37 -12.71
CA GLU A 44 11.73 11.55 -13.85
C GLU A 44 11.26 10.19 -14.38
N VAL A 45 10.00 10.12 -14.78
CA VAL A 45 9.47 8.96 -15.51
C VAL A 45 9.79 9.11 -16.98
N VAL A 46 10.60 8.22 -17.53
CA VAL A 46 11.02 8.23 -18.93
C VAL A 46 10.62 6.91 -19.58
N HIS A 47 9.76 6.98 -20.58
CA HIS A 47 9.19 5.80 -21.25
C HIS A 47 8.59 4.78 -20.25
N GLY A 48 7.89 5.29 -19.25
CA GLY A 48 7.26 4.48 -18.21
C GLY A 48 8.22 3.88 -17.20
N LEU A 49 9.49 4.29 -17.16
CA LEU A 49 10.49 3.78 -16.24
C LEU A 49 11.03 4.90 -15.34
N PHE A 50 11.32 4.57 -14.09
CA PHE A 50 12.03 5.46 -13.15
C PHE A 50 12.91 4.66 -12.18
N SER A 51 13.92 5.32 -11.62
CA SER A 51 14.80 4.70 -10.65
C SER A 51 15.31 5.72 -9.63
N MET A 52 15.32 5.30 -8.37
CA MET A 52 15.87 6.05 -7.24
C MET A 52 16.83 5.15 -6.47
N LYS A 53 17.92 5.72 -5.92
CA LYS A 53 18.88 4.97 -5.11
C LYS A 53 19.54 5.88 -4.09
N GLY A 54 19.77 5.36 -2.91
CA GLY A 54 20.43 6.14 -1.86
C GLY A 54 20.86 5.30 -0.67
N LYS A 55 21.28 6.02 0.36
CA LYS A 55 21.62 5.45 1.65
C LYS A 55 20.50 5.73 2.63
N ILE A 56 20.27 4.82 3.55
CA ILE A 56 19.34 4.99 4.65
C ILE A 56 20.07 4.71 5.97
N ASP A 57 19.72 5.51 6.98
CA ASP A 57 20.23 5.32 8.34
C ASP A 57 19.30 4.37 9.13
N SER A 58 18.01 4.38 8.81
CA SER A 58 17.01 3.52 9.43
C SER A 58 15.87 3.23 8.46
N VAL A 59 15.19 2.11 8.68
CA VAL A 59 13.95 1.75 7.98
C VAL A 59 12.87 2.78 8.33
N GLN A 60 12.15 3.28 7.33
CA GLN A 60 11.11 4.29 7.51
C GLN A 60 10.00 4.20 6.47
N MET A 61 8.79 4.63 6.87
CA MET A 61 7.71 4.83 5.92
C MET A 61 7.95 6.10 5.10
N VAL A 62 7.76 5.97 3.80
CA VAL A 62 7.81 7.09 2.85
C VAL A 62 6.62 7.01 1.91
N THR A 63 6.32 8.11 1.25
CA THR A 63 5.26 8.15 0.25
C THR A 63 5.83 8.65 -1.07
N LEU A 64 5.45 7.97 -2.14
CA LEU A 64 5.73 8.40 -3.50
C LEU A 64 4.69 9.44 -3.92
N TYR A 65 5.15 10.58 -4.41
CA TYR A 65 4.34 11.71 -4.86
C TYR A 65 4.59 12.03 -6.33
N MET A 66 3.57 12.52 -6.99
CA MET A 66 3.67 13.29 -8.23
C MET A 66 3.11 14.68 -7.94
N ASP A 67 3.91 15.70 -8.12
CA ASP A 67 3.57 17.08 -7.69
C ASP A 67 3.15 17.12 -6.20
N GLU A 68 1.93 17.51 -5.88
CA GLU A 68 1.39 17.51 -4.51
C GLU A 68 0.47 16.32 -4.22
N GLU A 69 0.30 15.40 -5.18
CA GLU A 69 -0.56 14.24 -5.03
C GLU A 69 0.22 13.01 -4.59
N SER A 70 -0.24 12.37 -3.51
CA SER A 70 0.33 11.10 -3.05
C SER A 70 -0.13 9.95 -3.96
N ILE A 71 0.82 9.13 -4.40
CA ILE A 71 0.54 7.97 -5.23
C ILE A 71 0.42 6.72 -4.36
N MET A 72 1.44 6.40 -3.57
CA MET A 72 1.50 5.15 -2.82
C MET A 72 2.51 5.19 -1.68
N PRO A 73 2.27 4.44 -0.58
CA PRO A 73 3.26 4.27 0.48
C PRO A 73 4.33 3.27 0.06
N ILE A 74 5.55 3.45 0.57
CA ILE A 74 6.69 2.55 0.40
C ILE A 74 7.42 2.45 1.74
N VAL A 75 7.87 1.26 2.10
CA VAL A 75 8.83 1.10 3.19
C VAL A 75 10.24 1.27 2.61
N LEU A 76 10.92 2.33 3.02
CA LEU A 76 12.31 2.56 2.61
C LEU A 76 13.21 1.71 3.50
N GLU A 77 13.60 0.56 2.99
CA GLU A 77 14.47 -0.43 3.62
C GLU A 77 15.61 -0.85 2.68
N SER A 78 16.60 -1.52 3.22
CA SER A 78 17.76 -1.97 2.42
C SER A 78 17.36 -3.01 1.40
N GLY A 79 17.86 -2.87 0.19
CA GLY A 79 17.66 -3.82 -0.90
C GLY A 79 17.02 -3.19 -2.14
N LYS A 80 16.54 -4.07 -3.01
CA LYS A 80 15.87 -3.66 -4.26
C LYS A 80 14.36 -3.70 -4.07
N ILE A 81 13.73 -2.54 -4.23
CA ILE A 81 12.28 -2.34 -4.21
C ILE A 81 11.80 -2.17 -5.64
N THR A 82 10.90 -3.02 -6.07
CA THR A 82 10.26 -2.94 -7.40
C THR A 82 8.89 -2.31 -7.25
N VAL A 83 8.67 -1.19 -7.96
CA VAL A 83 7.42 -0.43 -7.94
C VAL A 83 6.68 -0.59 -9.26
N THR A 84 5.39 -0.88 -9.19
CA THR A 84 4.49 -0.93 -10.33
C THR A 84 3.38 0.08 -10.14
N ILE A 85 3.14 0.93 -11.15
CA ILE A 85 2.08 1.93 -11.16
C ILE A 85 1.22 1.72 -12.40
N SER A 86 -0.04 1.36 -12.19
CA SER A 86 -1.03 1.26 -13.26
C SER A 86 -2.36 1.86 -12.81
N ASN A 87 -3.33 1.96 -13.71
CA ASN A 87 -4.67 2.43 -13.36
C ASN A 87 -5.43 1.47 -12.43
N THR A 88 -5.00 0.22 -12.34
CA THR A 88 -5.67 -0.85 -11.58
C THR A 88 -4.82 -1.43 -10.47
N ASP A 89 -3.50 -1.18 -10.46
CA ASP A 89 -2.58 -1.78 -9.52
C ASP A 89 -1.47 -0.81 -9.12
N LEU A 90 -1.30 -0.65 -7.82
CA LEU A 90 -0.19 0.07 -7.20
C LEU A 90 0.51 -0.91 -6.27
N LYS A 91 1.79 -1.18 -6.52
CA LYS A 91 2.52 -2.22 -5.80
C LYS A 91 3.99 -1.87 -5.60
N ALA A 92 4.49 -2.12 -4.40
CA ALA A 92 5.92 -2.11 -4.09
C ALA A 92 6.30 -3.45 -3.45
N VAL A 93 7.27 -4.14 -4.04
CA VAL A 93 7.70 -5.49 -3.61
C VAL A 93 9.21 -5.66 -3.75
N GLY A 94 9.71 -6.80 -3.30
CA GLY A 94 11.13 -7.19 -3.43
C GLY A 94 11.91 -7.10 -2.12
N THR A 95 11.32 -6.50 -1.09
CA THR A 95 11.88 -6.45 0.27
C THR A 95 10.82 -6.90 1.27
N SER A 96 11.23 -7.34 2.46
CA SER A 96 10.34 -8.03 3.40
C SER A 96 9.16 -7.18 3.85
N LEU A 97 9.41 -5.91 4.23
CA LEU A 97 8.35 -5.05 4.74
C LEU A 97 7.44 -4.51 3.63
N ASN A 98 7.98 -4.23 2.44
CA ASN A 98 7.15 -3.89 1.29
C ASN A 98 6.25 -5.07 0.87
N ASN A 99 6.77 -6.30 0.85
CA ASN A 99 5.96 -7.48 0.58
C ASN A 99 4.82 -7.62 1.60
N ALA A 100 5.11 -7.49 2.91
CA ALA A 100 4.11 -7.55 3.97
C ALA A 100 3.06 -6.43 3.85
N LEU A 101 3.48 -5.19 3.58
CA LEU A 101 2.59 -4.05 3.40
C LEU A 101 1.61 -4.26 2.24
N TYR A 102 2.12 -4.69 1.09
CA TYR A 102 1.29 -4.84 -0.12
C TYR A 102 0.43 -6.10 -0.10
N GLU A 103 0.82 -7.15 0.59
CA GLU A 103 -0.05 -8.27 0.91
C GLU A 103 -1.22 -7.81 1.81
N PHE A 104 -0.93 -7.03 2.85
CA PHE A 104 -1.94 -6.44 3.72
C PHE A 104 -2.92 -5.54 2.95
N ILE A 105 -2.42 -4.60 2.15
CA ILE A 105 -3.25 -3.71 1.33
C ILE A 105 -4.15 -4.51 0.39
N SER A 106 -3.61 -5.49 -0.31
CA SER A 106 -4.37 -6.35 -1.24
C SER A 106 -5.50 -7.10 -0.52
N LYS A 107 -5.21 -7.71 0.62
CA LYS A 107 -6.21 -8.45 1.39
C LYS A 107 -7.29 -7.54 1.96
N ARG A 108 -6.91 -6.37 2.47
CA ARG A 108 -7.87 -5.36 2.94
C ARG A 108 -8.80 -4.92 1.82
N ASN A 109 -8.25 -4.60 0.66
CA ASN A 109 -9.04 -4.17 -0.50
C ASN A 109 -10.03 -5.25 -0.95
N GLN A 110 -9.63 -6.54 -0.95
CA GLN A 110 -10.54 -7.65 -1.25
C GLN A 110 -11.70 -7.75 -0.27
N LEU A 111 -11.45 -7.53 1.02
CA LEU A 111 -12.52 -7.54 2.03
C LEU A 111 -13.44 -6.32 1.89
N GLU A 112 -12.89 -5.14 1.62
CA GLU A 112 -13.66 -3.92 1.35
C GLU A 112 -14.55 -4.09 0.09
N GLU A 113 -14.02 -4.66 -0.98
CA GLU A 113 -14.77 -4.97 -2.19
C GLU A 113 -15.93 -5.94 -1.90
N SER A 114 -15.67 -7.01 -1.13
CA SER A 114 -16.72 -7.97 -0.73
C SER A 114 -17.83 -7.29 0.09
N ILE A 115 -17.50 -6.34 0.96
CA ILE A 115 -18.49 -5.55 1.70
C ILE A 115 -19.31 -4.66 0.75
N GLY A 116 -18.64 -3.98 -0.19
CA GLY A 116 -19.30 -3.13 -1.19
C GLY A 116 -20.25 -3.88 -2.13
N GLU A 117 -19.99 -5.16 -2.38
CA GLU A 117 -20.83 -6.02 -3.21
C GLU A 117 -22.17 -6.40 -2.55
N LEU A 118 -22.29 -6.28 -1.21
CA LEU A 118 -23.52 -6.66 -0.49
C LEU A 118 -24.73 -5.86 -0.93
N GLU A 119 -24.60 -4.55 -1.18
CA GLU A 119 -25.68 -3.70 -1.66
C GLU A 119 -26.18 -4.13 -3.06
N GLN A 120 -25.24 -4.49 -3.94
CA GLN A 120 -25.56 -5.00 -5.28
C GLN A 120 -26.24 -6.37 -5.20
N LYS A 121 -25.81 -7.21 -4.25
CA LYS A 121 -26.38 -8.52 -3.98
C LYS A 121 -27.82 -8.38 -3.49
N GLU A 122 -28.11 -7.46 -2.56
CA GLU A 122 -29.44 -7.15 -2.09
C GLU A 122 -30.36 -6.77 -3.24
N THR A 123 -29.94 -5.82 -4.06
CA THR A 123 -30.73 -5.36 -5.23
C THR A 123 -31.07 -6.53 -6.17
N ARG A 124 -30.11 -7.38 -6.48
CA ARG A 124 -30.35 -8.55 -7.36
C ARG A 124 -31.34 -9.53 -6.76
N MET A 125 -31.19 -9.88 -5.46
CA MET A 125 -32.06 -10.83 -4.78
C MET A 125 -33.52 -10.33 -4.68
N VAL A 126 -33.70 -9.02 -4.47
CA VAL A 126 -35.04 -8.40 -4.47
C VAL A 126 -35.67 -8.42 -5.87
N LEU A 127 -34.89 -8.09 -6.92
CA LEU A 127 -35.37 -8.15 -8.31
C LEU A 127 -35.75 -9.57 -8.76
N ASP A 128 -35.08 -10.58 -8.20
CA ASP A 128 -35.34 -12.01 -8.45
C ASP A 128 -36.59 -12.49 -7.67
N GLY A 129 -37.30 -11.60 -6.92
CA GLY A 129 -38.54 -11.88 -6.24
C GLY A 129 -38.39 -12.44 -4.82
N GLY A 130 -37.24 -12.29 -4.20
CA GLY A 130 -36.99 -12.68 -2.81
C GLY A 130 -37.72 -11.75 -1.82
N ASP A 131 -38.01 -12.26 -0.62
CA ASP A 131 -38.58 -11.48 0.47
C ASP A 131 -37.54 -10.52 1.03
N LEU A 132 -37.91 -9.23 1.13
CA LEU A 132 -36.98 -8.16 1.51
C LEU A 132 -36.44 -8.33 2.94
N ASP A 133 -37.29 -8.73 3.88
CA ASP A 133 -36.88 -8.86 5.30
C ASP A 133 -35.92 -10.05 5.48
N GLU A 134 -36.19 -11.16 4.77
CA GLU A 134 -35.31 -12.33 4.78
C GLU A 134 -33.93 -12.01 4.15
N ILE A 135 -33.94 -11.34 2.97
CA ILE A 135 -32.73 -10.92 2.27
C ILE A 135 -31.91 -10.00 3.17
N HIS A 136 -32.52 -8.97 3.73
CA HIS A 136 -31.86 -8.02 4.62
C HIS A 136 -31.24 -8.72 5.83
N GLY A 137 -31.97 -9.64 6.47
CA GLY A 137 -31.46 -10.43 7.59
C GLY A 137 -30.20 -11.26 7.23
N GLN A 138 -30.21 -11.91 6.06
CA GLN A 138 -29.04 -12.66 5.57
C GLN A 138 -27.82 -11.76 5.30
N LEU A 139 -28.03 -10.62 4.65
CA LEU A 139 -26.94 -9.71 4.29
C LEU A 139 -26.34 -8.99 5.49
N VAL A 140 -27.13 -8.69 6.53
CA VAL A 140 -26.60 -8.17 7.80
C VAL A 140 -25.66 -9.17 8.45
N VAL A 141 -26.01 -10.46 8.49
CA VAL A 141 -25.14 -11.51 9.06
C VAL A 141 -23.85 -11.66 8.23
N GLU A 142 -23.96 -11.63 6.91
CA GLU A 142 -22.80 -11.69 6.01
C GLU A 142 -21.90 -10.47 6.18
N GLY A 143 -22.47 -9.27 6.24
CA GLY A 143 -21.74 -8.03 6.48
C GLY A 143 -21.00 -8.00 7.83
N ASP A 144 -21.68 -8.43 8.90
CA ASP A 144 -21.08 -8.56 10.22
C ASP A 144 -19.89 -9.55 10.22
N SER A 145 -20.02 -10.65 9.49
CA SER A 145 -18.94 -11.64 9.33
C SER A 145 -17.73 -11.05 8.61
N LEU A 146 -17.95 -10.32 7.51
CA LEU A 146 -16.88 -9.64 6.76
C LEU A 146 -16.20 -8.55 7.60
N MET A 147 -16.96 -7.75 8.34
CA MET A 147 -16.41 -6.73 9.24
C MET A 147 -15.59 -7.34 10.37
N LYS A 148 -16.01 -8.46 10.94
CA LYS A 148 -15.23 -9.21 11.94
C LYS A 148 -13.94 -9.74 11.35
N ALA A 149 -13.99 -10.30 10.13
CA ALA A 149 -12.81 -10.79 9.42
C ALA A 149 -11.82 -9.65 9.15
N MET A 150 -12.30 -8.48 8.69
CA MET A 150 -11.50 -7.28 8.47
C MET A 150 -10.81 -6.83 9.77
N ASN A 151 -11.58 -6.66 10.84
CA ASN A 151 -11.05 -6.22 12.14
C ASN A 151 -10.01 -7.20 12.69
N GLN A 152 -10.25 -8.50 12.56
CA GLN A 152 -9.30 -9.52 13.00
C GLN A 152 -8.01 -9.48 12.17
N TYR A 153 -8.13 -9.31 10.86
CA TYR A 153 -6.98 -9.23 9.95
C TYR A 153 -6.10 -8.01 10.28
N VAL A 154 -6.72 -6.83 10.46
CA VAL A 154 -5.99 -5.60 10.85
C VAL A 154 -5.27 -5.79 12.20
N LYS A 155 -5.97 -6.34 13.21
CA LYS A 155 -5.36 -6.59 14.53
C LYS A 155 -4.18 -7.53 14.45
N THR A 156 -4.30 -8.61 13.69
CA THR A 156 -3.23 -9.59 13.48
C THR A 156 -2.04 -8.92 12.81
N PHE A 157 -2.28 -8.15 11.73
CA PHE A 157 -1.22 -7.44 11.04
C PHE A 157 -0.45 -6.47 11.94
N ILE A 158 -1.16 -5.66 12.73
CA ILE A 158 -0.55 -4.73 13.69
C ILE A 158 0.26 -5.50 14.75
N SER A 159 -0.29 -6.61 15.27
CA SER A 159 0.41 -7.44 16.26
C SER A 159 1.70 -8.05 15.71
N ASP A 160 1.64 -8.58 14.49
CA ASP A 160 2.79 -9.23 13.84
C ASP A 160 3.90 -8.23 13.46
N ASN A 161 3.52 -6.96 13.31
CA ASN A 161 4.43 -5.88 12.92
C ASN A 161 4.69 -4.87 14.05
N TYR A 162 4.34 -5.20 15.29
CA TYR A 162 4.41 -4.26 16.43
C TYR A 162 5.80 -3.63 16.64
N GLU A 163 6.86 -4.38 16.33
CA GLU A 163 8.25 -3.95 16.53
C GLU A 163 8.89 -3.30 15.30
N ASN A 164 8.14 -3.09 14.21
CA ASN A 164 8.64 -2.47 12.98
C ASN A 164 7.76 -1.31 12.52
N VAL A 165 8.13 -0.66 11.41
CA VAL A 165 7.47 0.56 10.90
C VAL A 165 6.05 0.33 10.34
N LEU A 166 5.58 -0.90 10.26
CA LEU A 166 4.21 -1.25 9.84
C LEU A 166 3.25 -1.42 11.04
N GLY A 167 3.77 -1.43 12.25
CA GLY A 167 2.99 -1.43 13.49
C GLY A 167 2.41 -0.06 13.84
N PRO A 168 1.95 0.12 15.08
CA PRO A 168 1.35 1.37 15.55
C PRO A 168 2.35 2.51 15.62
#